data_3ace89bc3c010c5f2008bfe63f0f7d62
#
_entry.id   3ace89bc3c010c5f2008bfe63f0f7d62
#
_cell.length_a   1.000
_cell.length_b   1.000
_cell.length_c   1.000
_cell.angle_alpha   90.00
_cell.angle_beta   90.00
_cell.angle_gamma   90.00
#
_symmetry.space_group_name_H-M   'P 1'
#
loop_
_entity.id
_entity.type
_entity.pdbx_description
1 polymer ?
#
loop_
_entity_poly.entity_id
_entity_poly.type
_entity_poly.pdbx_seq_one_letter_code
_entity_poly.pdbx_strand_id
1 'polypeptide(L)'
;MQDLRPSEVSGEQIVEWLTQARAQKQLNLELGLSLATQAWSAAGQRGYVAEHLEAGILRAFFLFRRGDMAAMLAAAQALLPASREQGSSAGLCELLRWMGFAAAELGEFEAALGHVNESLARARQLDNKALIAIALNATGACLERMGDPWQAERLMNEAAALLGSTASDFEQMISHNNLATVALGHFHLLRHSTHADHQRQAADALQRARHHAGLVRPHATALGDAFLLALSEGNCGEVLLHQGELGEAERVLRGALAVINKYRFTALARRVRCSLAELDLQGGRAAQAALELDALLAEAAGLAQQAVWQRLQYAAYLAHKALGDKARALAHLELYQAAERNRTVAQLTAQARFVVSRIEAERALGGEALASERSDLDEEAGLRDPLTGLGTRRCLELRLPALMRSAEQRGAALTLALVDIDRLEDITARHGDGVAQQILLVLAQMLRDNTRGSDLLLRLDAEQILMVLPDTVADRAFEVCERLRQTVEQYPWARLAEGLDVTLSIGLANAPPYATDLLLSRAESAMYRAKHLGRNRVALA
;
A
#
# COMPACT_ATOMS: atom_id res chain seq x y z
N MET A 1 19.72 27.33 -32.50
CA MET A 1 19.94 25.93 -32.87
C MET A 1 19.32 25.74 -34.26
N GLN A 2 20.10 25.32 -35.27
CA GLN A 2 19.57 25.02 -36.59
C GLN A 2 18.62 23.83 -36.48
N ASP A 3 17.41 23.95 -36.99
CA ASP A 3 16.45 22.86 -37.16
C ASP A 3 16.98 21.90 -38.25
N LEU A 4 17.90 21.02 -37.87
CA LEU A 4 18.34 19.93 -38.73
C LEU A 4 17.14 18.98 -38.94
N ARG A 5 16.86 18.62 -40.19
CA ARG A 5 15.85 17.59 -40.45
C ARG A 5 16.30 16.27 -39.81
N PRO A 6 15.44 15.53 -39.13
CA PRO A 6 15.84 14.31 -38.40
C PRO A 6 16.57 13.27 -39.28
N SER A 7 16.34 13.29 -40.57
CA SER A 7 17.01 12.42 -41.57
C SER A 7 18.47 12.81 -41.88
N GLU A 8 18.97 13.95 -41.43
CA GLU A 8 20.34 14.45 -41.68
C GLU A 8 21.25 14.28 -40.45
N VAL A 9 20.70 13.83 -39.31
CA VAL A 9 21.42 13.70 -38.02
C VAL A 9 22.30 12.46 -38.03
N SER A 10 23.59 12.59 -37.71
CA SER A 10 24.51 11.46 -37.58
C SER A 10 24.31 10.69 -36.27
N GLY A 11 24.79 9.42 -36.21
CA GLY A 11 24.79 8.65 -34.96
C GLY A 11 25.59 9.33 -33.83
N GLU A 12 26.72 9.96 -34.16
CA GLU A 12 27.52 10.72 -33.19
C GLU A 12 26.73 11.89 -32.58
N GLN A 13 25.96 12.60 -33.40
CA GLN A 13 25.11 13.70 -32.92
C GLN A 13 24.01 13.21 -31.97
N ILE A 14 23.45 12.02 -32.20
CA ILE A 14 22.45 11.41 -31.29
C ILE A 14 23.11 11.09 -29.95
N VAL A 15 24.29 10.49 -29.94
CA VAL A 15 25.06 10.18 -28.71
C VAL A 15 25.44 11.45 -27.96
N GLU A 16 25.80 12.53 -28.68
CA GLU A 16 26.07 13.83 -28.09
C GLU A 16 24.81 14.41 -27.40
N TRP A 17 23.65 14.40 -28.06
CA TRP A 17 22.39 14.84 -27.45
C TRP A 17 22.02 14.01 -26.22
N LEU A 18 22.21 12.70 -26.24
CA LEU A 18 22.00 11.83 -25.07
C LEU A 18 22.92 12.21 -23.91
N THR A 19 24.18 12.47 -24.21
CA THR A 19 25.18 12.89 -23.21
C THR A 19 24.82 14.24 -22.60
N GLN A 20 24.45 15.20 -23.44
CA GLN A 20 23.99 16.51 -22.99
C GLN A 20 22.68 16.40 -22.19
N ALA A 21 21.71 15.57 -22.64
CA ALA A 21 20.46 15.35 -21.90
C ALA A 21 20.73 14.77 -20.49
N ARG A 22 21.62 13.77 -20.38
CA ARG A 22 22.02 13.22 -19.07
C ARG A 22 22.58 14.30 -18.14
N ALA A 23 23.43 15.20 -18.66
CA ALA A 23 23.99 16.30 -17.88
C ALA A 23 22.92 17.30 -17.40
N GLN A 24 21.75 17.38 -18.10
CA GLN A 24 20.67 18.27 -17.72
C GLN A 24 19.72 17.72 -16.65
N LYS A 25 19.88 16.45 -16.21
CA LYS A 25 18.96 15.80 -15.23
C LYS A 25 18.74 16.64 -13.96
N GLN A 26 19.76 17.39 -13.54
CA GLN A 26 19.70 18.23 -12.33
C GLN A 26 19.78 19.74 -12.62
N LEU A 27 20.02 20.14 -13.85
CA LEU A 27 20.29 21.53 -14.21
C LEU A 27 19.12 22.22 -14.90
N ASN A 28 18.57 21.60 -15.96
CA ASN A 28 17.51 22.21 -16.77
C ASN A 28 16.61 21.14 -17.38
N LEU A 29 15.43 20.94 -16.79
CA LEU A 29 14.49 19.90 -17.23
C LEU A 29 13.97 20.11 -18.65
N GLU A 30 13.68 21.37 -19.04
CA GLU A 30 13.16 21.68 -20.38
C GLU A 30 14.19 21.42 -21.47
N LEU A 31 15.44 21.83 -21.26
CA LEU A 31 16.53 21.55 -22.19
C LEU A 31 16.80 20.05 -22.26
N GLY A 32 16.83 19.35 -21.11
CA GLY A 32 17.02 17.92 -21.06
C GLY A 32 15.92 17.16 -21.80
N LEU A 33 14.65 17.53 -21.60
CA LEU A 33 13.50 16.96 -22.30
C LEU A 33 13.57 17.22 -23.82
N SER A 34 13.94 18.44 -24.22
CA SER A 34 14.10 18.79 -25.64
C SER A 34 15.16 17.92 -26.31
N LEU A 35 16.36 17.82 -25.70
CA LEU A 35 17.46 17.00 -26.20
C LEU A 35 17.11 15.50 -26.26
N ALA A 36 16.48 14.98 -25.22
CA ALA A 36 16.03 13.59 -25.19
C ALA A 36 14.96 13.31 -26.28
N THR A 37 14.06 14.28 -26.52
CA THR A 37 13.02 14.14 -27.56
C THR A 37 13.63 14.18 -28.97
N GLN A 38 14.61 15.06 -29.21
CA GLN A 38 15.34 15.12 -30.49
C GLN A 38 16.12 13.80 -30.75
N ALA A 39 16.86 13.33 -29.75
CA ALA A 39 17.58 12.06 -29.83
C ALA A 39 16.63 10.88 -30.09
N TRP A 40 15.48 10.82 -29.39
CA TRP A 40 14.48 9.78 -29.56
C TRP A 40 13.91 9.75 -30.97
N SER A 41 13.54 10.92 -31.52
CA SER A 41 12.99 11.04 -32.87
C SER A 41 14.01 10.64 -33.94
N ALA A 42 15.25 11.16 -33.85
CA ALA A 42 16.32 10.88 -34.82
C ALA A 42 16.74 9.39 -34.77
N ALA A 43 16.92 8.81 -33.59
CA ALA A 43 17.29 7.41 -33.43
C ALA A 43 16.21 6.46 -33.99
N GLY A 44 14.92 6.76 -33.74
CA GLY A 44 13.80 5.97 -34.26
C GLY A 44 13.72 5.99 -35.79
N GLN A 45 13.93 7.15 -36.42
CA GLN A 45 13.92 7.27 -37.88
C GLN A 45 15.11 6.58 -38.56
N ARG A 46 16.23 6.45 -37.85
CA ARG A 46 17.46 5.82 -38.34
C ARG A 46 17.57 4.34 -37.99
N GLY A 47 16.66 3.79 -37.16
CA GLY A 47 16.72 2.42 -36.69
C GLY A 47 17.81 2.14 -35.65
N TYR A 48 18.31 3.16 -34.97
CA TYR A 48 19.27 3.02 -33.86
C TYR A 48 18.53 2.64 -32.59
N VAL A 49 18.29 1.34 -32.39
CA VAL A 49 17.39 0.84 -31.34
C VAL A 49 17.88 1.13 -29.94
N ALA A 50 19.18 0.95 -29.68
CA ALA A 50 19.74 1.19 -28.34
C ALA A 50 19.62 2.66 -27.92
N GLU A 51 19.98 3.58 -28.83
CA GLU A 51 19.87 5.02 -28.59
C GLU A 51 18.42 5.47 -28.52
N HIS A 52 17.52 4.87 -29.30
CA HIS A 52 16.08 5.14 -29.24
C HIS A 52 15.49 4.75 -27.89
N LEU A 53 15.81 3.55 -27.37
CA LEU A 53 15.39 3.11 -26.04
C LEU A 53 15.93 4.01 -24.93
N GLU A 54 17.22 4.33 -24.99
CA GLU A 54 17.83 5.21 -24.01
C GLU A 54 17.23 6.63 -24.02
N ALA A 55 17.07 7.21 -25.18
CA ALA A 55 16.43 8.53 -25.35
C ALA A 55 15.01 8.52 -24.80
N GLY A 56 14.27 7.45 -25.03
CA GLY A 56 12.91 7.28 -24.53
C GLY A 56 12.84 7.19 -23.01
N ILE A 57 13.76 6.45 -22.38
CA ILE A 57 13.87 6.38 -20.91
C ILE A 57 14.22 7.75 -20.33
N LEU A 58 15.18 8.49 -20.92
CA LEU A 58 15.48 9.85 -20.51
C LEU A 58 14.29 10.79 -20.66
N ARG A 59 13.54 10.68 -21.75
CA ARG A 59 12.32 11.45 -21.97
C ARG A 59 11.27 11.17 -20.90
N ALA A 60 11.04 9.90 -20.56
CA ALA A 60 10.13 9.51 -19.48
C ALA A 60 10.59 10.07 -18.12
N PHE A 61 11.89 10.05 -17.82
CA PHE A 61 12.46 10.65 -16.63
C PHE A 61 12.17 12.17 -16.53
N PHE A 62 12.39 12.92 -17.60
CA PHE A 62 12.13 14.37 -17.60
C PHE A 62 10.64 14.70 -17.48
N LEU A 63 9.77 13.92 -18.14
CA LEU A 63 8.31 14.07 -18.03
C LEU A 63 7.83 13.80 -16.59
N PHE A 64 8.39 12.76 -15.95
CA PHE A 64 8.12 12.49 -14.53
C PHE A 64 8.55 13.68 -13.64
N ARG A 65 9.77 14.18 -13.79
CA ARG A 65 10.28 15.30 -13.01
C ARG A 65 9.46 16.58 -13.22
N ARG A 66 8.92 16.78 -14.43
CA ARG A 66 8.00 17.85 -14.76
C ARG A 66 6.60 17.62 -14.17
N GLY A 67 6.22 16.37 -13.89
CA GLY A 67 4.92 16.00 -13.37
C GLY A 67 3.85 15.75 -14.43
N ASP A 68 4.25 15.50 -15.68
CA ASP A 68 3.38 15.20 -16.80
C ASP A 68 3.22 13.67 -16.94
N MET A 69 2.40 13.09 -16.05
CA MET A 69 2.24 11.64 -15.96
C MET A 69 1.58 11.04 -17.20
N ALA A 70 0.65 11.74 -17.83
CA ALA A 70 0.00 11.27 -19.04
C ALA A 70 0.98 11.16 -20.21
N ALA A 71 1.78 12.21 -20.45
CA ALA A 71 2.81 12.19 -21.49
C ALA A 71 3.93 11.17 -21.17
N MET A 72 4.28 10.99 -19.90
CA MET A 72 5.23 9.98 -19.45
C MET A 72 4.71 8.56 -19.75
N LEU A 73 3.47 8.25 -19.40
CA LEU A 73 2.87 6.94 -19.65
C LEU A 73 2.80 6.64 -21.15
N ALA A 74 2.35 7.61 -21.95
CA ALA A 74 2.29 7.45 -23.42
C ALA A 74 3.70 7.24 -24.02
N ALA A 75 4.72 7.98 -23.57
CA ALA A 75 6.09 7.80 -24.03
C ALA A 75 6.64 6.42 -23.65
N ALA A 76 6.37 5.94 -22.45
CA ALA A 76 6.81 4.63 -21.99
C ALA A 76 6.09 3.48 -22.71
N GLN A 77 4.77 3.61 -22.96
CA GLN A 77 3.98 2.64 -23.73
C GLN A 77 4.53 2.48 -25.17
N ALA A 78 4.92 3.57 -25.81
CA ALA A 78 5.49 3.53 -27.16
C ALA A 78 6.85 2.78 -27.20
N LEU A 79 7.59 2.73 -26.10
CA LEU A 79 8.87 2.02 -26.00
C LEU A 79 8.72 0.53 -25.65
N LEU A 80 7.59 0.14 -25.07
CA LEU A 80 7.41 -1.18 -24.49
C LEU A 80 7.65 -2.34 -25.47
N PRO A 81 7.14 -2.33 -26.74
CA PRO A 81 7.44 -3.38 -27.70
C PRO A 81 8.93 -3.56 -27.96
N ALA A 82 9.62 -2.48 -28.32
CA ALA A 82 11.06 -2.51 -28.60
C ALA A 82 11.87 -2.89 -27.35
N SER A 83 11.45 -2.45 -26.15
CA SER A 83 12.10 -2.83 -24.89
C SER A 83 11.95 -4.33 -24.57
N ARG A 84 10.83 -4.94 -24.95
CA ARG A 84 10.63 -6.39 -24.78
C ARG A 84 11.45 -7.23 -25.73
N GLU A 85 11.65 -6.76 -26.96
CA GLU A 85 12.39 -7.50 -28.00
C GLU A 85 13.91 -7.33 -27.89
N GLN A 86 14.37 -6.12 -27.59
CA GLN A 86 15.78 -5.74 -27.74
C GLN A 86 16.35 -5.01 -26.52
N GLY A 87 15.52 -4.71 -25.52
CA GLY A 87 15.93 -4.04 -24.29
C GLY A 87 16.67 -4.96 -23.32
N SER A 88 17.46 -4.37 -22.44
CA SER A 88 17.98 -5.11 -21.30
C SER A 88 16.84 -5.47 -20.34
N SER A 89 16.91 -6.64 -19.71
CA SER A 89 15.91 -7.06 -18.73
C SER A 89 15.78 -6.07 -17.56
N ALA A 90 16.89 -5.46 -17.13
CA ALA A 90 16.88 -4.40 -16.10
C ALA A 90 16.20 -3.11 -16.61
N GLY A 91 16.46 -2.68 -17.84
CA GLY A 91 15.81 -1.53 -18.46
C GLY A 91 14.30 -1.72 -18.62
N LEU A 92 13.87 -2.94 -18.95
CA LEU A 92 12.45 -3.27 -19.03
C LEU A 92 11.78 -3.23 -17.64
N CYS A 93 12.42 -3.73 -16.58
CA CYS A 93 11.94 -3.60 -15.21
C CYS A 93 11.76 -2.12 -14.83
N GLU A 94 12.71 -1.27 -15.18
CA GLU A 94 12.64 0.17 -14.91
C GLU A 94 11.49 0.83 -15.67
N LEU A 95 11.31 0.53 -16.96
CA LEU A 95 10.24 1.07 -17.78
C LEU A 95 8.86 0.68 -17.22
N LEU A 96 8.66 -0.60 -16.91
CA LEU A 96 7.43 -1.11 -16.32
C LEU A 96 7.11 -0.47 -14.97
N ARG A 97 8.12 -0.26 -14.13
CA ARG A 97 7.98 0.47 -12.87
C ARG A 97 7.48 1.90 -13.08
N TRP A 98 8.07 2.63 -14.01
CA TRP A 98 7.64 3.99 -14.37
C TRP A 98 6.20 4.01 -14.89
N MET A 99 5.85 3.06 -15.76
CA MET A 99 4.48 2.93 -16.28
C MET A 99 3.48 2.65 -15.16
N GLY A 100 3.81 1.74 -14.25
CA GLY A 100 2.95 1.44 -13.09
C GLY A 100 2.71 2.66 -12.21
N PHE A 101 3.77 3.41 -11.90
CA PHE A 101 3.65 4.63 -11.12
C PHE A 101 2.79 5.70 -11.83
N ALA A 102 3.01 5.95 -13.13
CA ALA A 102 2.23 6.91 -13.89
C ALA A 102 0.75 6.53 -13.99
N ALA A 103 0.47 5.25 -14.28
CA ALA A 103 -0.90 4.75 -14.34
C ALA A 103 -1.62 4.90 -12.99
N ALA A 104 -0.94 4.62 -11.86
CA ALA A 104 -1.51 4.80 -10.53
C ALA A 104 -1.82 6.29 -10.23
N GLU A 105 -0.94 7.22 -10.62
CA GLU A 105 -1.19 8.66 -10.49
C GLU A 105 -2.38 9.13 -11.33
N LEU A 106 -2.65 8.47 -12.46
CA LEU A 106 -3.79 8.77 -13.34
C LEU A 106 -5.08 8.04 -12.93
N GLY A 107 -5.02 7.20 -11.89
CA GLY A 107 -6.18 6.40 -11.44
C GLY A 107 -6.43 5.15 -12.29
N GLU A 108 -5.52 4.79 -13.19
CA GLU A 108 -5.57 3.58 -14.02
C GLU A 108 -5.01 2.38 -13.23
N PHE A 109 -5.66 2.03 -12.13
CA PHE A 109 -5.13 1.10 -11.12
C PHE A 109 -4.90 -0.32 -11.63
N GLU A 110 -5.75 -0.81 -12.54
CA GLU A 110 -5.58 -2.13 -13.16
C GLU A 110 -4.29 -2.21 -13.98
N ALA A 111 -4.07 -1.22 -14.85
CA ALA A 111 -2.85 -1.13 -15.64
C ALA A 111 -1.62 -0.95 -14.74
N ALA A 112 -1.75 -0.12 -13.69
CA ALA A 112 -0.68 0.10 -12.71
C ALA A 112 -0.21 -1.20 -12.06
N LEU A 113 -1.14 -1.99 -11.51
CA LEU A 113 -0.84 -3.30 -10.90
C LEU A 113 -0.24 -4.28 -11.91
N GLY A 114 -0.77 -4.34 -13.14
CA GLY A 114 -0.22 -5.18 -14.20
C GLY A 114 1.26 -4.87 -14.47
N HIS A 115 1.60 -3.59 -14.61
CA HIS A 115 2.97 -3.17 -14.90
C HIS A 115 3.93 -3.41 -13.74
N VAL A 116 3.58 -3.07 -12.51
CA VAL A 116 4.48 -3.27 -11.37
C VAL A 116 4.68 -4.76 -11.05
N ASN A 117 3.66 -5.60 -11.22
CA ASN A 117 3.78 -7.04 -11.05
C ASN A 117 4.66 -7.68 -12.12
N GLU A 118 4.53 -7.28 -13.41
CA GLU A 118 5.46 -7.73 -14.45
C GLU A 118 6.89 -7.29 -14.13
N SER A 119 7.09 -6.05 -13.65
CA SER A 119 8.42 -5.56 -13.22
C SER A 119 9.00 -6.43 -12.09
N LEU A 120 8.20 -6.72 -11.06
CA LEU A 120 8.62 -7.53 -9.92
C LEU A 120 8.96 -8.97 -10.32
N ALA A 121 8.12 -9.61 -11.15
CA ALA A 121 8.37 -10.95 -11.64
C ALA A 121 9.69 -11.04 -12.42
N ARG A 122 9.96 -10.06 -13.30
CA ARG A 122 11.23 -10.01 -14.04
C ARG A 122 12.44 -9.73 -13.15
N ALA A 123 12.30 -8.85 -12.17
CA ALA A 123 13.36 -8.57 -11.20
C ALA A 123 13.75 -9.83 -10.41
N ARG A 124 12.76 -10.66 -10.04
CA ARG A 124 12.97 -11.95 -9.39
C ARG A 124 13.67 -12.95 -10.30
N GLN A 125 13.27 -13.06 -11.58
CA GLN A 125 13.96 -13.91 -12.58
C GLN A 125 15.43 -13.55 -12.76
N LEU A 126 15.79 -12.28 -12.55
CA LEU A 126 17.19 -11.81 -12.60
C LEU A 126 17.95 -12.06 -11.29
N ASP A 127 17.30 -12.52 -10.23
CA ASP A 127 17.84 -12.67 -8.87
C ASP A 127 18.59 -11.41 -8.37
N ASN A 128 18.08 -10.23 -8.76
CA ASN A 128 18.71 -8.95 -8.44
C ASN A 128 17.97 -8.24 -7.30
N LYS A 129 18.53 -8.32 -6.09
CA LYS A 129 17.94 -7.76 -4.86
C LYS A 129 17.60 -6.27 -4.98
N ALA A 130 18.45 -5.46 -5.64
CA ALA A 130 18.18 -4.04 -5.81
C ALA A 130 16.98 -3.80 -6.73
N LEU A 131 16.86 -4.52 -7.84
CA LEU A 131 15.70 -4.43 -8.73
C LEU A 131 14.43 -4.94 -8.06
N ILE A 132 14.51 -6.02 -7.27
CA ILE A 132 13.37 -6.54 -6.49
C ILE A 132 12.90 -5.47 -5.49
N ALA A 133 13.80 -4.87 -4.71
CA ALA A 133 13.48 -3.84 -3.75
C ALA A 133 12.84 -2.60 -4.41
N ILE A 134 13.37 -2.17 -5.56
CA ILE A 134 12.80 -1.05 -6.33
C ILE A 134 11.40 -1.39 -6.86
N ALA A 135 11.18 -2.64 -7.34
CA ALA A 135 9.87 -3.09 -7.81
C ALA A 135 8.85 -3.20 -6.66
N LEU A 136 9.25 -3.72 -5.50
CA LEU A 136 8.42 -3.75 -4.28
C LEU A 136 8.02 -2.33 -3.83
N ASN A 137 8.96 -1.39 -3.82
CA ASN A 137 8.67 0.02 -3.54
C ASN A 137 7.65 0.62 -4.52
N ALA A 138 7.78 0.31 -5.82
CA ALA A 138 6.84 0.77 -6.84
C ALA A 138 5.44 0.16 -6.65
N THR A 139 5.38 -1.14 -6.33
CA THR A 139 4.11 -1.82 -6.01
C THR A 139 3.45 -1.19 -4.78
N GLY A 140 4.23 -0.93 -3.73
CA GLY A 140 3.75 -0.24 -2.53
C GLY A 140 3.23 1.17 -2.85
N ALA A 141 3.93 1.94 -3.71
CA ALA A 141 3.46 3.26 -4.13
C ALA A 141 2.12 3.19 -4.90
N CYS A 142 1.92 2.17 -5.76
CA CYS A 142 0.65 1.95 -6.43
C CYS A 142 -0.47 1.62 -5.43
N LEU A 143 -0.22 0.74 -4.45
CA LEU A 143 -1.20 0.37 -3.42
C LEU A 143 -1.56 1.56 -2.53
N GLU A 144 -0.61 2.42 -2.17
CA GLU A 144 -0.88 3.65 -1.42
C GLU A 144 -1.83 4.57 -2.21
N ARG A 145 -1.60 4.77 -3.52
CA ARG A 145 -2.50 5.54 -4.40
C ARG A 145 -3.89 4.91 -4.51
N MET A 146 -3.97 3.59 -4.43
CA MET A 146 -5.23 2.85 -4.39
C MET A 146 -5.96 2.95 -3.05
N GLY A 147 -5.33 3.48 -1.99
CA GLY A 147 -5.90 3.62 -0.66
C GLY A 147 -5.72 2.39 0.23
N ASP A 148 -4.73 1.56 -0.06
CA ASP A 148 -4.28 0.47 0.82
C ASP A 148 -2.87 0.75 1.38
N PRO A 149 -2.75 1.68 2.33
CA PRO A 149 -1.45 2.03 2.90
C PRO A 149 -0.86 0.91 3.78
N TRP A 150 -1.67 -0.03 4.28
CA TRP A 150 -1.18 -1.15 5.11
C TRP A 150 -0.35 -2.12 4.28
N GLN A 151 -0.86 -2.57 3.13
CA GLN A 151 -0.09 -3.42 2.22
C GLN A 151 1.09 -2.67 1.62
N ALA A 152 0.92 -1.38 1.30
CA ALA A 152 2.00 -0.54 0.83
C ALA A 152 3.18 -0.49 1.82
N GLU A 153 2.90 -0.21 3.10
CA GLU A 153 3.92 -0.15 4.17
C GLU A 153 4.61 -1.50 4.35
N ARG A 154 3.87 -2.62 4.29
CA ARG A 154 4.44 -3.97 4.37
C ARG A 154 5.45 -4.23 3.26
N LEU A 155 5.09 -3.97 1.99
CA LEU A 155 5.98 -4.18 0.84
C LEU A 155 7.21 -3.26 0.86
N MET A 156 7.05 -2.02 1.31
CA MET A 156 8.16 -1.09 1.43
C MET A 156 9.13 -1.46 2.56
N ASN A 157 8.63 -2.02 3.66
CA ASN A 157 9.47 -2.59 4.73
C ASN A 157 10.22 -3.85 4.24
N GLU A 158 9.57 -4.71 3.45
CA GLU A 158 10.23 -5.86 2.80
C GLU A 158 11.34 -5.40 1.87
N ALA A 159 11.09 -4.38 1.05
CA ALA A 159 12.11 -3.78 0.19
C ALA A 159 13.31 -3.23 0.97
N ALA A 160 13.06 -2.53 2.08
CA ALA A 160 14.11 -2.02 2.96
C ALA A 160 14.94 -3.15 3.59
N ALA A 161 14.28 -4.23 4.03
CA ALA A 161 14.95 -5.40 4.61
C ALA A 161 15.83 -6.13 3.59
N LEU A 162 15.42 -6.22 2.32
CA LEU A 162 16.21 -6.82 1.24
C LEU A 162 17.51 -6.06 0.95
N LEU A 163 17.48 -4.74 1.02
CA LEU A 163 18.65 -3.89 0.78
C LEU A 163 19.62 -3.91 1.97
N GLY A 164 19.12 -4.00 3.20
CA GLY A 164 19.91 -4.08 4.41
C GLY A 164 20.83 -2.88 4.65
N SER A 165 21.91 -3.09 5.41
CA SER A 165 22.87 -2.04 5.78
C SER A 165 23.85 -1.66 4.66
N THR A 166 23.87 -2.38 3.54
CA THR A 166 24.76 -2.13 2.39
C THR A 166 24.10 -1.24 1.33
N ALA A 167 22.88 -0.80 1.56
CA ALA A 167 22.15 0.06 0.63
C ALA A 167 22.86 1.40 0.40
N SER A 168 22.88 1.84 -0.85
CA SER A 168 23.41 3.14 -1.25
C SER A 168 22.57 4.30 -0.69
N ASP A 169 23.13 5.52 -0.65
CA ASP A 169 22.39 6.72 -0.24
C ASP A 169 21.09 6.91 -1.04
N PHE A 170 21.08 6.56 -2.33
CA PHE A 170 19.90 6.64 -3.17
C PHE A 170 18.81 5.64 -2.71
N GLU A 171 19.18 4.39 -2.46
CA GLU A 171 18.25 3.35 -2.00
C GLU A 171 17.71 3.65 -0.61
N GLN A 172 18.56 4.11 0.31
CA GLN A 172 18.16 4.54 1.66
C GLN A 172 17.19 5.73 1.59
N MET A 173 17.53 6.75 0.77
CA MET A 173 16.68 7.92 0.58
C MET A 173 15.31 7.54 0.03
N ILE A 174 15.24 6.73 -1.04
CA ILE A 174 13.97 6.29 -1.65
C ILE A 174 13.16 5.46 -0.65
N SER A 175 13.79 4.51 0.05
CA SER A 175 13.12 3.67 1.03
C SER A 175 12.46 4.49 2.14
N HIS A 176 13.22 5.36 2.80
CA HIS A 176 12.69 6.19 3.87
C HIS A 176 11.69 7.23 3.39
N ASN A 177 11.90 7.83 2.20
CA ASN A 177 10.93 8.77 1.61
C ASN A 177 9.57 8.08 1.33
N ASN A 178 9.60 6.86 0.79
CA ASN A 178 8.38 6.12 0.50
C ASN A 178 7.66 5.70 1.78
N LEU A 179 8.38 5.21 2.80
CA LEU A 179 7.82 4.89 4.10
C LEU A 179 7.21 6.13 4.79
N ALA A 180 7.85 7.30 4.69
CA ALA A 180 7.28 8.55 5.17
C ALA A 180 5.98 8.91 4.43
N THR A 181 5.96 8.75 3.10
CA THR A 181 4.79 9.04 2.26
C THR A 181 3.63 8.10 2.57
N VAL A 182 3.88 6.80 2.71
CA VAL A 182 2.84 5.82 3.06
C VAL A 182 2.29 6.07 4.47
N ALA A 183 3.14 6.39 5.42
CA ALA A 183 2.70 6.73 6.77
C ALA A 183 1.85 8.03 6.79
N LEU A 184 2.18 9.04 5.96
CA LEU A 184 1.31 10.19 5.73
C LEU A 184 -0.02 9.81 5.08
N GLY A 185 -0.01 8.90 4.10
CA GLY A 185 -1.23 8.35 3.49
C GLY A 185 -2.13 7.67 4.52
N HIS A 186 -1.56 6.87 5.42
CA HIS A 186 -2.25 6.28 6.56
C HIS A 186 -2.91 7.34 7.46
N PHE A 187 -2.14 8.36 7.83
CA PHE A 187 -2.65 9.49 8.61
C PHE A 187 -3.81 10.19 7.91
N HIS A 188 -3.66 10.53 6.63
CA HIS A 188 -4.71 11.20 5.87
C HIS A 188 -5.99 10.39 5.74
N LEU A 189 -5.89 9.07 5.63
CA LEU A 189 -7.04 8.18 5.56
C LEU A 189 -7.84 8.18 6.87
N LEU A 190 -7.15 8.23 8.02
CA LEU A 190 -7.77 8.02 9.33
C LEU A 190 -8.04 9.31 10.13
N ARG A 191 -7.38 10.42 9.82
CA ARG A 191 -7.40 11.68 10.61
C ARG A 191 -8.78 12.29 10.86
N HIS A 192 -9.74 11.99 10.00
CA HIS A 192 -11.11 12.52 10.12
C HIS A 192 -12.11 11.51 10.69
N SER A 193 -11.66 10.31 11.03
CA SER A 193 -12.50 9.32 11.68
C SER A 193 -12.82 9.72 13.12
N THR A 194 -14.05 9.49 13.54
CA THR A 194 -14.50 9.70 14.93
C THR A 194 -14.22 8.49 15.81
N HIS A 195 -13.75 7.38 15.24
CA HIS A 195 -13.46 6.16 15.98
C HIS A 195 -12.15 6.28 16.73
N ALA A 196 -12.13 5.98 18.04
CA ALA A 196 -10.97 6.17 18.90
C ALA A 196 -9.73 5.37 18.43
N ASP A 197 -9.93 4.15 17.91
CA ASP A 197 -8.84 3.33 17.39
C ASP A 197 -8.22 3.93 16.13
N HIS A 198 -9.03 4.48 15.24
CA HIS A 198 -8.53 5.17 14.04
C HIS A 198 -7.75 6.43 14.40
N GLN A 199 -8.18 7.16 15.43
CA GLN A 199 -7.42 8.33 15.89
C GLN A 199 -6.06 7.95 16.47
N ARG A 200 -5.98 6.83 17.24
CA ARG A 200 -4.71 6.29 17.72
C ARG A 200 -3.80 5.86 16.56
N GLN A 201 -4.34 5.11 15.62
CA GLN A 201 -3.60 4.67 14.42
C GLN A 201 -3.11 5.86 13.57
N ALA A 202 -3.91 6.93 13.45
CA ALA A 202 -3.50 8.15 12.77
C ALA A 202 -2.31 8.83 13.49
N ALA A 203 -2.36 8.92 14.82
CA ALA A 203 -1.27 9.49 15.60
C ALA A 203 0.02 8.66 15.46
N ASP A 204 -0.08 7.34 15.53
CA ASP A 204 1.06 6.42 15.34
C ASP A 204 1.63 6.52 13.92
N ALA A 205 0.76 6.62 12.91
CA ALA A 205 1.18 6.82 11.52
C ALA A 205 1.95 8.13 11.34
N LEU A 206 1.50 9.22 11.96
CA LEU A 206 2.20 10.50 11.91
C LEU A 206 3.58 10.45 12.61
N GLN A 207 3.71 9.69 13.70
CA GLN A 207 5.01 9.46 14.35
C GLN A 207 5.96 8.66 13.44
N ARG A 208 5.48 7.59 12.76
CA ARG A 208 6.29 6.85 11.79
C ARG A 208 6.71 7.75 10.63
N ALA A 209 5.79 8.58 10.11
CA ALA A 209 6.11 9.54 9.07
C ALA A 209 7.24 10.50 9.50
N ARG A 210 7.19 11.00 10.74
CA ARG A 210 8.25 11.86 11.30
C ARG A 210 9.59 11.14 11.38
N HIS A 211 9.58 9.92 11.89
CA HIS A 211 10.80 9.09 12.00
C HIS A 211 11.47 8.94 10.63
N HIS A 212 10.73 8.48 9.64
CA HIS A 212 11.28 8.26 8.32
C HIS A 212 11.66 9.56 7.60
N ALA A 213 10.86 10.62 7.69
CA ALA A 213 11.21 11.93 7.14
C ALA A 213 12.53 12.49 7.70
N GLY A 214 12.80 12.25 8.99
CA GLY A 214 14.08 12.62 9.62
C GLY A 214 15.28 11.87 9.05
N LEU A 215 15.10 10.61 8.64
CA LEU A 215 16.17 9.77 8.08
C LEU A 215 16.44 10.07 6.59
N VAL A 216 15.51 10.66 5.85
CA VAL A 216 15.68 10.97 4.41
C VAL A 216 16.71 12.06 4.17
N ARG A 217 16.72 13.12 4.98
CA ARG A 217 17.47 14.36 4.73
C ARG A 217 18.99 14.17 4.57
N PRO A 218 19.69 13.40 5.42
CA PRO A 218 21.12 13.16 5.25
C PRO A 218 21.46 12.55 3.88
N HIS A 219 20.72 11.53 3.46
CA HIS A 219 20.92 10.84 2.19
C HIS A 219 20.56 11.73 0.99
N ALA A 220 19.45 12.46 1.05
CA ALA A 220 19.08 13.42 -0.01
C ALA A 220 20.13 14.51 -0.20
N THR A 221 20.75 14.97 0.90
CA THR A 221 21.82 15.96 0.87
C THR A 221 23.10 15.37 0.27
N ALA A 222 23.47 14.14 0.64
CA ALA A 222 24.64 13.46 0.10
C ALA A 222 24.55 13.24 -1.43
N LEU A 223 23.34 13.00 -1.95
CA LEU A 223 23.08 12.82 -3.38
C LEU A 223 23.20 14.13 -4.18
N GLY A 224 23.04 15.30 -3.56
CA GLY A 224 23.09 16.59 -4.21
C GLY A 224 22.00 16.83 -5.27
N ASP A 225 20.96 15.99 -5.32
CA ASP A 225 19.85 16.08 -6.28
C ASP A 225 18.77 17.03 -5.75
N ALA A 226 18.60 18.17 -6.40
CA ALA A 226 17.67 19.21 -5.99
C ALA A 226 16.20 18.75 -5.94
N PHE A 227 15.80 17.81 -6.83
CA PHE A 227 14.44 17.27 -6.82
C PHE A 227 14.20 16.37 -5.60
N LEU A 228 15.15 15.46 -5.32
CA LEU A 228 15.04 14.55 -4.19
C LEU A 228 15.08 15.30 -2.87
N LEU A 229 15.91 16.34 -2.78
CA LEU A 229 15.96 17.22 -1.61
C LEU A 229 14.63 17.96 -1.43
N ALA A 230 14.09 18.57 -2.49
CA ALA A 230 12.83 19.30 -2.43
C ALA A 230 11.64 18.37 -2.10
N LEU A 231 11.64 17.14 -2.62
CA LEU A 231 10.66 16.11 -2.32
C LEU A 231 10.69 15.74 -0.82
N SER A 232 11.87 15.47 -0.28
CA SER A 232 12.05 15.09 1.12
C SER A 232 11.68 16.24 2.08
N GLU A 233 12.09 17.46 1.78
CA GLU A 233 11.74 18.64 2.58
C GLU A 233 10.23 18.94 2.51
N GLY A 234 9.59 18.72 1.35
CA GLY A 234 8.13 18.82 1.21
C GLY A 234 7.39 17.83 2.12
N ASN A 235 7.83 16.57 2.16
CA ASN A 235 7.26 15.56 3.06
C ASN A 235 7.52 15.88 4.53
N CYS A 236 8.74 16.32 4.87
CA CYS A 236 9.08 16.75 6.23
C CYS A 236 8.20 17.92 6.70
N GLY A 237 8.05 18.95 5.86
CA GLY A 237 7.20 20.10 6.16
C GLY A 237 5.73 19.74 6.35
N GLU A 238 5.22 18.76 5.58
CA GLU A 238 3.86 18.24 5.73
C GLU A 238 3.68 17.49 7.05
N VAL A 239 4.65 16.68 7.48
CA VAL A 239 4.65 16.02 8.79
C VAL A 239 4.61 17.05 9.92
N LEU A 240 5.50 18.06 9.87
CA LEU A 240 5.57 19.13 10.87
C LEU A 240 4.25 19.92 10.96
N LEU A 241 3.63 20.21 9.83
CA LEU A 241 2.32 20.85 9.75
C LEU A 241 1.27 20.08 10.54
N HIS A 242 1.17 18.76 10.30
CA HIS A 242 0.17 17.92 10.97
C HIS A 242 0.49 17.62 12.43
N GLN A 243 1.72 17.84 12.87
CA GLN A 243 2.11 17.81 14.29
C GLN A 243 1.84 19.14 15.03
N GLY A 244 1.43 20.18 14.29
CA GLY A 244 1.18 21.50 14.85
C GLY A 244 2.45 22.34 15.05
N GLU A 245 3.60 21.90 14.54
CA GLU A 245 4.86 22.64 14.57
C GLU A 245 4.89 23.71 13.44
N LEU A 246 3.91 24.65 13.46
CA LEU A 246 3.59 25.52 12.33
C LEU A 246 4.76 26.41 11.87
N GLY A 247 5.55 26.95 12.81
CA GLY A 247 6.69 27.81 12.48
C GLY A 247 7.80 27.08 11.74
N GLU A 248 8.12 25.87 12.17
CA GLU A 248 9.13 25.02 11.52
C GLU A 248 8.61 24.46 10.20
N ALA A 249 7.34 24.06 10.14
CA ALA A 249 6.68 23.64 8.90
C ALA A 249 6.74 24.75 7.84
N GLU A 250 6.42 25.98 8.20
CA GLU A 250 6.49 27.13 7.28
C GLU A 250 7.90 27.33 6.73
N ARG A 251 8.89 27.30 7.61
CA ARG A 251 10.30 27.47 7.23
C ARG A 251 10.75 26.40 6.23
N VAL A 252 10.45 25.13 6.52
CA VAL A 252 10.85 24.01 5.67
C VAL A 252 10.10 24.03 4.34
N LEU A 253 8.78 24.22 4.35
CA LEU A 253 7.95 24.26 3.13
C LEU A 253 8.33 25.44 2.21
N ARG A 254 8.59 26.64 2.76
CA ARG A 254 9.06 27.78 1.95
C ARG A 254 10.44 27.55 1.37
N GLY A 255 11.34 26.91 2.12
CA GLY A 255 12.66 26.50 1.63
C GLY A 255 12.55 25.52 0.46
N ALA A 256 11.72 24.49 0.60
CA ALA A 256 11.43 23.54 -0.47
C ALA A 256 10.84 24.23 -1.70
N LEU A 257 9.85 25.12 -1.50
CA LEU A 257 9.19 25.85 -2.60
C LEU A 257 10.17 26.74 -3.38
N ALA A 258 11.14 27.36 -2.72
CA ALA A 258 12.18 28.16 -3.39
C ALA A 258 13.02 27.30 -4.36
N VAL A 259 13.42 26.10 -3.94
CA VAL A 259 14.14 25.13 -4.79
C VAL A 259 13.23 24.65 -5.94
N ILE A 260 11.99 24.28 -5.62
CA ILE A 260 10.98 23.81 -6.58
C ILE A 260 10.76 24.84 -7.70
N ASN A 261 10.60 26.12 -7.35
CA ASN A 261 10.38 27.21 -8.31
C ASN A 261 11.62 27.46 -9.18
N LYS A 262 12.82 27.38 -8.59
CA LYS A 262 14.08 27.54 -9.31
C LYS A 262 14.24 26.50 -10.43
N TYR A 263 13.85 25.24 -10.16
CA TYR A 263 14.00 24.12 -11.09
C TYR A 263 12.70 23.75 -11.82
N ARG A 264 11.59 24.44 -11.57
CA ARG A 264 10.27 24.24 -12.20
C ARG A 264 9.67 22.83 -12.00
N PHE A 265 9.76 22.28 -10.78
CA PHE A 265 9.15 21.01 -10.43
C PHE A 265 7.64 21.16 -10.16
N THR A 266 6.83 21.29 -11.20
CA THR A 266 5.42 21.75 -11.10
C THR A 266 4.53 20.85 -10.24
N ALA A 267 4.72 19.52 -10.29
CA ALA A 267 3.94 18.61 -9.46
C ALA A 267 4.26 18.77 -7.96
N LEU A 268 5.55 18.95 -7.62
CA LEU A 268 5.96 19.22 -6.24
C LEU A 268 5.49 20.60 -5.78
N ALA A 269 5.49 21.61 -6.68
CA ALA A 269 4.98 22.94 -6.37
C ALA A 269 3.54 22.90 -5.88
N ARG A 270 2.64 22.22 -6.59
CA ARG A 270 1.22 22.09 -6.22
C ARG A 270 1.07 21.46 -4.83
N ARG A 271 1.83 20.40 -4.55
CA ARG A 271 1.76 19.69 -3.27
C ARG A 271 2.24 20.57 -2.10
N VAL A 272 3.38 21.24 -2.26
CA VAL A 272 3.95 22.10 -1.21
C VAL A 272 3.10 23.35 -0.99
N ARG A 273 2.57 23.95 -2.05
CA ARG A 273 1.64 25.10 -1.96
C ARG A 273 0.33 24.70 -1.26
N CYS A 274 -0.18 23.49 -1.50
CA CYS A 274 -1.33 22.96 -0.76
C CYS A 274 -1.03 22.86 0.75
N SER A 275 0.14 22.32 1.12
CA SER A 275 0.56 22.25 2.53
C SER A 275 0.72 23.65 3.16
N LEU A 276 1.23 24.64 2.42
CA LEU A 276 1.30 26.03 2.90
C LEU A 276 -0.08 26.65 3.08
N ALA A 277 -1.04 26.38 2.19
CA ALA A 277 -2.41 26.84 2.34
C ALA A 277 -3.13 26.18 3.55
N GLU A 278 -2.89 24.88 3.79
CA GLU A 278 -3.36 24.21 5.02
C GLU A 278 -2.72 24.81 6.29
N LEU A 279 -1.45 25.20 6.23
CA LEU A 279 -0.77 25.91 7.31
C LEU A 279 -1.40 27.29 7.55
N ASP A 280 -1.69 28.06 6.50
CA ASP A 280 -2.40 29.32 6.62
C ASP A 280 -3.77 29.15 7.27
N LEU A 281 -4.47 28.05 6.94
CA LEU A 281 -5.76 27.71 7.53
C LEU A 281 -5.64 27.45 9.03
N GLN A 282 -4.67 26.64 9.44
CA GLN A 282 -4.41 26.36 10.87
C GLN A 282 -3.94 27.62 11.61
N GLY A 283 -3.23 28.51 10.95
CA GLY A 283 -2.80 29.81 11.48
C GLY A 283 -3.89 30.89 11.51
N GLY A 284 -5.16 30.57 11.15
CA GLY A 284 -6.28 31.50 11.14
C GLY A 284 -6.30 32.45 9.93
N ARG A 285 -5.47 32.24 8.91
CA ARG A 285 -5.38 33.05 7.69
C ARG A 285 -6.26 32.48 6.56
N ALA A 286 -7.55 32.21 6.88
CA ALA A 286 -8.47 31.51 5.97
C ALA A 286 -8.65 32.22 4.61
N ALA A 287 -8.63 33.54 4.57
CA ALA A 287 -8.78 34.29 3.31
C ALA A 287 -7.57 34.08 2.36
N GLN A 288 -6.36 34.06 2.91
CA GLN A 288 -5.15 33.77 2.13
C GLN A 288 -5.14 32.33 1.64
N ALA A 289 -5.51 31.38 2.51
CA ALA A 289 -5.63 29.98 2.15
C ALA A 289 -6.64 29.75 1.02
N ALA A 290 -7.83 30.37 1.09
CA ALA A 290 -8.85 30.24 0.07
C ALA A 290 -8.38 30.76 -1.30
N LEU A 291 -7.74 31.93 -1.32
CA LEU A 291 -7.20 32.52 -2.56
C LEU A 291 -6.17 31.59 -3.22
N GLU A 292 -5.25 31.06 -2.45
CA GLU A 292 -4.21 30.16 -2.95
C GLU A 292 -4.80 28.82 -3.43
N LEU A 293 -5.76 28.26 -2.71
CA LEU A 293 -6.41 27.01 -3.06
C LEU A 293 -7.27 27.14 -4.32
N ASP A 294 -8.01 28.22 -4.47
CA ASP A 294 -8.78 28.51 -5.69
C ASP A 294 -7.85 28.63 -6.92
N ALA A 295 -6.70 29.29 -6.77
CA ALA A 295 -5.69 29.38 -7.82
C ALA A 295 -5.11 28.01 -8.18
N LEU A 296 -4.75 27.19 -7.18
CA LEU A 296 -4.24 25.82 -7.38
C LEU A 296 -5.26 24.91 -8.05
N LEU A 297 -6.55 25.03 -7.70
CA LEU A 297 -7.62 24.27 -8.33
C LEU A 297 -7.83 24.67 -9.79
N ALA A 298 -7.71 25.96 -10.12
CA ALA A 298 -7.76 26.42 -11.50
C ALA A 298 -6.57 25.88 -12.32
N GLU A 299 -5.35 25.84 -11.76
CA GLU A 299 -4.17 25.23 -12.38
C GLU A 299 -4.31 23.71 -12.54
N ALA A 300 -5.08 23.06 -11.65
CA ALA A 300 -5.26 21.59 -11.60
C ALA A 300 -6.53 21.11 -12.33
N ALA A 301 -7.21 21.92 -13.11
CA ALA A 301 -8.51 21.59 -13.73
C ALA A 301 -8.50 20.30 -14.59
N GLY A 302 -7.34 19.93 -15.18
CA GLY A 302 -7.16 18.68 -15.94
C GLY A 302 -6.73 17.46 -15.10
N LEU A 303 -6.63 17.58 -13.77
CA LEU A 303 -6.02 16.59 -12.88
C LEU A 303 -7.02 15.99 -11.88
N ALA A 304 -8.30 16.00 -12.20
CA ALA A 304 -9.39 15.62 -11.28
C ALA A 304 -9.30 14.18 -10.73
N GLN A 305 -8.52 13.30 -11.34
CA GLN A 305 -8.30 11.93 -10.88
C GLN A 305 -7.08 11.77 -9.95
N GLN A 306 -6.25 12.79 -9.79
CA GLN A 306 -5.05 12.71 -8.96
C GLN A 306 -5.37 12.98 -7.47
N ALA A 307 -4.63 12.32 -6.59
CA ALA A 307 -4.78 12.46 -5.13
C ALA A 307 -4.60 13.91 -4.65
N VAL A 308 -3.72 14.68 -5.30
CA VAL A 308 -3.50 16.09 -4.98
C VAL A 308 -4.75 16.94 -5.20
N TRP A 309 -5.54 16.66 -6.24
CA TRP A 309 -6.78 17.38 -6.52
C TRP A 309 -7.83 17.17 -5.42
N GLN A 310 -7.96 15.93 -4.93
CA GLN A 310 -8.86 15.62 -3.81
C GLN A 310 -8.46 16.39 -2.54
N ARG A 311 -7.16 16.41 -2.24
CA ARG A 311 -6.64 17.16 -1.10
C ARG A 311 -6.92 18.67 -1.23
N LEU A 312 -6.74 19.23 -2.41
CA LEU A 312 -7.05 20.65 -2.71
C LEU A 312 -8.53 20.95 -2.50
N GLN A 313 -9.44 20.09 -2.98
CA GLN A 313 -10.89 20.28 -2.79
C GLN A 313 -11.28 20.26 -1.32
N TYR A 314 -10.73 19.34 -0.53
CA TYR A 314 -11.03 19.27 0.89
C TYR A 314 -10.47 20.49 1.65
N ALA A 315 -9.25 20.91 1.34
CA ALA A 315 -8.67 22.11 1.93
C ALA A 315 -9.46 23.38 1.58
N ALA A 316 -9.91 23.52 0.31
CA ALA A 316 -10.77 24.62 -0.13
C ALA A 316 -12.13 24.62 0.58
N TYR A 317 -12.74 23.43 0.76
CA TYR A 317 -13.94 23.30 1.60
C TYR A 317 -13.72 23.89 2.99
N LEU A 318 -12.61 23.53 3.65
CA LEU A 318 -12.30 24.02 5.00
C LEU A 318 -12.07 25.55 5.01
N ALA A 319 -11.38 26.07 4.00
CA ALA A 319 -11.07 27.50 3.88
C ALA A 319 -12.35 28.34 3.69
N HIS A 320 -13.21 27.98 2.74
CA HIS A 320 -14.47 28.68 2.50
C HIS A 320 -15.45 28.51 3.66
N LYS A 321 -15.45 27.36 4.35
CA LYS A 321 -16.21 27.15 5.58
C LYS A 321 -15.77 28.10 6.70
N ALA A 322 -14.47 28.28 6.89
CA ALA A 322 -13.92 29.21 7.89
C ALA A 322 -14.27 30.69 7.58
N LEU A 323 -14.40 31.03 6.29
CA LEU A 323 -14.83 32.35 5.83
C LEU A 323 -16.36 32.56 5.92
N GLY A 324 -17.15 31.53 6.22
CA GLY A 324 -18.61 31.57 6.25
C GLY A 324 -19.26 31.52 4.86
N ASP A 325 -18.48 31.30 3.79
CA ASP A 325 -19.00 31.11 2.42
C ASP A 325 -19.54 29.66 2.27
N LYS A 326 -20.77 29.46 2.71
CA LYS A 326 -21.41 28.14 2.72
C LYS A 326 -21.63 27.58 1.32
N ALA A 327 -21.86 28.44 0.32
CA ALA A 327 -22.12 28.01 -1.05
C ALA A 327 -20.86 27.40 -1.69
N ARG A 328 -19.72 28.10 -1.62
CA ARG A 328 -18.45 27.57 -2.13
C ARG A 328 -17.98 26.37 -1.31
N ALA A 329 -18.10 26.42 0.01
CA ALA A 329 -17.75 25.29 0.86
C ALA A 329 -18.51 24.03 0.46
N LEU A 330 -19.84 24.12 0.25
CA LEU A 330 -20.64 22.98 -0.17
C LEU A 330 -20.20 22.44 -1.55
N ALA A 331 -19.98 23.33 -2.52
CA ALA A 331 -19.53 22.93 -3.87
C ALA A 331 -18.20 22.15 -3.82
N HIS A 332 -17.21 22.60 -3.04
CA HIS A 332 -15.94 21.89 -2.88
C HIS A 332 -16.12 20.54 -2.17
N LEU A 333 -17.00 20.45 -1.17
CA LEU A 333 -17.28 19.19 -0.47
C LEU A 333 -17.95 18.17 -1.40
N GLU A 334 -18.89 18.58 -2.24
CA GLU A 334 -19.56 17.72 -3.22
C GLU A 334 -18.56 17.17 -4.25
N LEU A 335 -17.66 18.03 -4.76
CA LEU A 335 -16.59 17.61 -5.67
C LEU A 335 -15.63 16.64 -5.01
N TYR A 336 -15.24 16.88 -3.76
CA TYR A 336 -14.41 15.97 -2.97
C TYR A 336 -15.09 14.60 -2.81
N GLN A 337 -16.37 14.57 -2.38
CA GLN A 337 -17.10 13.33 -2.20
C GLN A 337 -17.33 12.56 -3.51
N ALA A 338 -17.55 13.26 -4.62
CA ALA A 338 -17.66 12.63 -5.93
C ALA A 338 -16.34 11.95 -6.35
N ALA A 339 -15.21 12.64 -6.14
CA ALA A 339 -13.89 12.09 -6.43
C ALA A 339 -13.56 10.89 -5.54
N GLU A 340 -13.88 10.94 -4.24
CA GLU A 340 -13.71 9.81 -3.31
C GLU A 340 -14.53 8.58 -3.75
N ARG A 341 -15.79 8.76 -4.13
CA ARG A 341 -16.62 7.66 -4.65
C ARG A 341 -16.04 7.06 -5.92
N ASN A 342 -15.62 7.90 -6.87
CA ASN A 342 -15.03 7.45 -8.12
C ASN A 342 -13.74 6.66 -7.88
N ARG A 343 -12.88 7.14 -6.98
CA ARG A 343 -11.66 6.44 -6.58
C ARG A 343 -11.96 5.09 -5.95
N THR A 344 -12.91 5.03 -5.01
CA THR A 344 -13.31 3.77 -4.36
C THR A 344 -13.85 2.76 -5.38
N VAL A 345 -14.69 3.18 -6.32
CA VAL A 345 -15.20 2.31 -7.38
C VAL A 345 -14.05 1.81 -8.28
N ALA A 346 -13.15 2.70 -8.70
CA ALA A 346 -12.02 2.33 -9.53
C ALA A 346 -11.09 1.34 -8.81
N GLN A 347 -10.83 1.56 -7.51
CA GLN A 347 -10.04 0.68 -6.66
C GLN A 347 -10.67 -0.72 -6.55
N LEU A 348 -11.96 -0.80 -6.17
CA LEU A 348 -12.66 -2.07 -6.04
C LEU A 348 -12.73 -2.82 -7.37
N THR A 349 -12.95 -2.10 -8.47
CA THR A 349 -12.97 -2.69 -9.82
C THR A 349 -11.60 -3.24 -10.21
N ALA A 350 -10.52 -2.48 -9.95
CA ALA A 350 -9.16 -2.93 -10.25
C ALA A 350 -8.77 -4.16 -9.42
N GLN A 351 -9.09 -4.18 -8.14
CA GLN A 351 -8.85 -5.33 -7.26
C GLN A 351 -9.63 -6.56 -7.75
N ALA A 352 -10.91 -6.42 -8.05
CA ALA A 352 -11.75 -7.52 -8.54
C ALA A 352 -11.22 -8.08 -9.88
N ARG A 353 -10.91 -7.22 -10.85
CA ARG A 353 -10.39 -7.64 -12.16
C ARG A 353 -9.00 -8.27 -12.04
N PHE A 354 -8.15 -7.74 -11.17
CA PHE A 354 -6.83 -8.32 -10.91
C PHE A 354 -6.94 -9.76 -10.40
N VAL A 355 -7.86 -10.01 -9.45
CA VAL A 355 -8.14 -11.37 -8.95
C VAL A 355 -8.68 -12.27 -10.07
N VAL A 356 -9.63 -11.78 -10.87
CA VAL A 356 -10.20 -12.56 -12.00
C VAL A 356 -9.14 -12.86 -13.05
N SER A 357 -8.34 -11.88 -13.49
CA SER A 357 -7.29 -12.08 -14.50
C SER A 357 -6.22 -13.07 -14.02
N ARG A 358 -5.92 -13.07 -12.72
CA ARG A 358 -5.02 -14.05 -12.10
C ARG A 358 -5.60 -15.46 -12.16
N ILE A 359 -6.87 -15.64 -11.83
CA ILE A 359 -7.57 -16.94 -11.91
C ILE A 359 -7.62 -17.42 -13.37
N GLU A 360 -7.88 -16.52 -14.33
CA GLU A 360 -7.91 -16.86 -15.76
C GLU A 360 -6.52 -17.23 -16.29
N ALA A 361 -5.47 -16.50 -15.91
CA ALA A 361 -4.10 -16.83 -16.26
C ALA A 361 -3.67 -18.19 -15.68
N GLU A 362 -4.08 -18.51 -14.46
CA GLU A 362 -3.86 -19.82 -13.81
C GLU A 362 -4.56 -20.94 -14.58
N ARG A 363 -5.78 -20.70 -15.10
CA ARG A 363 -6.51 -21.67 -15.91
C ARG A 363 -5.91 -21.87 -17.30
N ALA A 364 -5.45 -20.78 -17.94
CA ALA A 364 -4.89 -20.81 -19.28
C ALA A 364 -3.51 -21.48 -19.38
N LEU A 365 -2.72 -21.42 -18.31
CA LEU A 365 -1.36 -21.97 -18.27
C LEU A 365 -1.28 -23.44 -17.90
N GLY A 366 -2.43 -24.15 -17.73
CA GLY A 366 -2.48 -25.63 -17.56
C GLY A 366 -1.37 -26.17 -16.66
N GLY A 367 -1.57 -26.08 -15.41
CA GLY A 367 -1.08 -26.87 -14.27
C GLY A 367 0.39 -27.30 -14.11
N GLU A 368 1.26 -27.31 -15.10
CA GLU A 368 2.54 -28.04 -14.97
C GLU A 368 3.83 -27.20 -14.98
N ALA A 369 3.86 -26.00 -15.56
CA ALA A 369 5.11 -25.26 -15.71
C ALA A 369 5.38 -24.19 -14.62
N LEU A 370 4.40 -23.88 -13.78
CA LEU A 370 4.46 -22.78 -12.80
C LEU A 370 4.39 -23.23 -11.32
N ALA A 371 4.46 -24.52 -11.06
CA ALA A 371 4.40 -25.07 -9.70
C ALA A 371 5.62 -24.74 -8.83
N SER A 372 6.75 -24.32 -9.42
CA SER A 372 7.99 -24.07 -8.69
C SER A 372 8.20 -22.62 -8.23
N GLU A 373 7.65 -21.62 -8.93
CA GLU A 373 7.85 -20.19 -8.60
C GLU A 373 6.63 -19.52 -7.95
N ARG A 374 5.47 -20.18 -7.97
CA ARG A 374 4.22 -19.76 -7.31
C ARG A 374 4.22 -19.93 -5.80
N SER A 375 5.23 -20.60 -5.25
CA SER A 375 5.27 -21.03 -3.86
C SER A 375 5.10 -19.90 -2.83
N ASP A 376 5.71 -18.72 -3.04
CA ASP A 376 5.83 -17.76 -1.94
C ASP A 376 4.73 -16.67 -1.89
N LEU A 377 4.15 -16.26 -3.02
CA LEU A 377 3.09 -15.23 -3.06
C LEU A 377 1.67 -15.83 -3.05
N ASP A 378 1.46 -16.99 -3.71
CA ASP A 378 0.21 -17.72 -3.64
C ASP A 378 0.05 -18.47 -2.32
N GLU A 379 1.15 -18.85 -1.68
CA GLU A 379 1.10 -19.38 -0.32
C GLU A 379 0.51 -18.37 0.66
N GLU A 380 0.87 -17.09 0.59
CA GLU A 380 0.30 -16.08 1.51
C GLU A 380 -1.16 -15.69 1.19
N ALA A 381 -1.57 -15.61 -0.07
CA ALA A 381 -2.94 -15.25 -0.44
C ALA A 381 -3.93 -16.41 -0.17
N GLY A 382 -3.52 -17.66 -0.35
CA GLY A 382 -4.29 -18.84 0.02
C GLY A 382 -4.25 -19.17 1.53
N LEU A 383 -3.39 -18.51 2.29
CA LEU A 383 -3.20 -18.73 3.73
C LEU A 383 -4.12 -17.88 4.60
N ARG A 384 -4.82 -16.87 4.07
CA ARG A 384 -5.73 -16.02 4.82
C ARG A 384 -7.15 -16.06 4.29
N ASP A 385 -8.09 -16.16 5.23
CA ASP A 385 -9.53 -16.08 4.93
C ASP A 385 -9.88 -14.64 4.48
N PRO A 386 -10.51 -14.45 3.31
CA PRO A 386 -10.74 -13.14 2.74
C PRO A 386 -11.74 -12.29 3.54
N LEU A 387 -12.65 -12.92 4.31
CA LEU A 387 -13.63 -12.22 5.14
C LEU A 387 -12.99 -11.77 6.46
N THR A 388 -12.38 -12.70 7.18
CA THR A 388 -11.93 -12.45 8.56
C THR A 388 -10.45 -12.05 8.66
N GLY A 389 -9.65 -12.31 7.62
CA GLY A 389 -8.19 -12.14 7.64
C GLY A 389 -7.46 -13.12 8.56
N LEU A 390 -8.16 -14.13 9.13
CA LEU A 390 -7.55 -15.25 9.86
C LEU A 390 -6.86 -16.18 8.87
N GLY A 391 -5.98 -17.06 9.36
CA GLY A 391 -5.40 -18.11 8.53
C GLY A 391 -6.46 -19.08 8.00
N THR A 392 -6.20 -19.71 6.87
CA THR A 392 -7.06 -20.77 6.29
C THR A 392 -6.64 -22.16 6.75
N ARG A 393 -7.41 -23.19 6.37
CA ARG A 393 -7.03 -24.59 6.55
C ARG A 393 -5.66 -24.91 5.91
N ARG A 394 -5.36 -24.33 4.77
CA ARG A 394 -4.04 -24.48 4.13
C ARG A 394 -2.90 -23.88 4.98
N CYS A 395 -3.16 -22.77 5.65
CA CYS A 395 -2.22 -22.19 6.62
C CYS A 395 -1.97 -23.15 7.80
N LEU A 396 -3.00 -23.85 8.27
CA LEU A 396 -2.88 -24.89 9.29
C LEU A 396 -1.94 -26.02 8.84
N GLU A 397 -2.19 -26.58 7.65
CA GLU A 397 -1.42 -27.70 7.08
C GLU A 397 0.07 -27.36 6.91
N LEU A 398 0.38 -26.14 6.59
CA LEU A 398 1.77 -25.68 6.42
C LEU A 398 2.46 -25.34 7.75
N ARG A 399 1.78 -24.68 8.68
CA ARG A 399 2.42 -24.12 9.88
C ARG A 399 2.36 -25.02 11.10
N LEU A 400 1.27 -25.79 11.30
CA LEU A 400 1.10 -26.60 12.49
C LEU A 400 2.19 -27.70 12.63
N PRO A 401 2.60 -28.43 11.57
CA PRO A 401 3.66 -29.43 11.70
C PRO A 401 5.02 -28.84 12.16
N ALA A 402 5.34 -27.64 11.74
CA ALA A 402 6.57 -26.96 12.17
C ALA A 402 6.48 -26.51 13.64
N LEU A 403 5.35 -25.98 14.08
CA LEU A 403 5.10 -25.61 15.48
C LEU A 403 5.13 -26.82 16.40
N MET A 404 4.53 -27.94 15.97
CA MET A 404 4.53 -29.20 16.71
C MET A 404 5.96 -29.75 16.90
N ARG A 405 6.73 -29.83 15.80
CA ARG A 405 8.15 -30.28 15.89
C ARG A 405 8.98 -29.38 16.79
N SER A 406 8.81 -28.06 16.68
CA SER A 406 9.53 -27.10 17.52
C SER A 406 9.16 -27.24 18.99
N ALA A 407 7.87 -27.45 19.31
CA ALA A 407 7.41 -27.68 20.68
C ALA A 407 7.95 -29.01 21.23
N GLU A 408 7.91 -30.11 20.45
CA GLU A 408 8.46 -31.42 20.79
C GLU A 408 9.95 -31.36 21.09
N GLN A 409 10.75 -30.72 20.22
CA GLN A 409 12.21 -30.55 20.40
C GLN A 409 12.58 -29.80 21.68
N ARG A 410 11.74 -28.85 22.10
CA ARG A 410 11.94 -28.05 23.31
C ARG A 410 11.28 -28.65 24.54
N GLY A 411 10.48 -29.72 24.39
CA GLY A 411 9.63 -30.23 25.46
C GLY A 411 8.60 -29.22 25.97
N ALA A 412 8.19 -28.27 25.11
CA ALA A 412 7.33 -27.15 25.45
C ALA A 412 5.85 -27.49 25.26
N ALA A 413 4.99 -26.94 26.10
CA ALA A 413 3.55 -27.11 25.95
C ALA A 413 3.04 -26.46 24.65
N LEU A 414 2.06 -27.09 24.01
CA LEU A 414 1.32 -26.51 22.90
C LEU A 414 -0.15 -26.90 23.05
N THR A 415 -1.06 -25.93 23.03
CA THR A 415 -2.49 -26.18 23.16
C THR A 415 -3.22 -25.78 21.87
N LEU A 416 -4.14 -26.66 21.42
CA LEU A 416 -5.13 -26.35 20.39
C LEU A 416 -6.46 -26.02 21.06
N ALA A 417 -7.10 -24.94 20.60
CA ALA A 417 -8.45 -24.58 21.00
C ALA A 417 -9.33 -24.50 19.76
N LEU A 418 -10.29 -25.42 19.62
CA LEU A 418 -11.28 -25.40 18.55
C LEU A 418 -12.51 -24.64 19.05
N VAL A 419 -12.79 -23.51 18.43
CA VAL A 419 -13.87 -22.58 18.75
C VAL A 419 -14.98 -22.73 17.72
N ASP A 420 -16.21 -22.84 18.18
CA ASP A 420 -17.39 -22.99 17.33
C ASP A 420 -18.46 -21.98 17.79
N ILE A 421 -19.07 -21.29 16.81
CA ILE A 421 -20.12 -20.32 17.07
C ILE A 421 -21.45 -21.04 17.24
N ASP A 422 -22.01 -21.01 18.42
CA ASP A 422 -23.24 -21.73 18.76
C ASP A 422 -24.43 -21.27 17.90
N ARG A 423 -25.06 -22.22 17.18
CA ARG A 423 -26.25 -22.00 16.36
C ARG A 423 -26.09 -20.96 15.24
N LEU A 424 -24.93 -20.83 14.64
CA LEU A 424 -24.71 -19.85 13.57
C LEU A 424 -25.65 -20.10 12.37
N GLU A 425 -25.96 -21.35 12.04
CA GLU A 425 -26.94 -21.67 10.99
C GLU A 425 -28.34 -21.14 11.32
N ASP A 426 -28.82 -21.30 12.57
CA ASP A 426 -30.12 -20.75 13.02
C ASP A 426 -30.12 -19.21 12.96
N ILE A 427 -29.01 -18.59 13.34
CA ILE A 427 -28.83 -17.13 13.27
C ILE A 427 -28.85 -16.66 11.80
N THR A 428 -28.14 -17.35 10.93
CA THR A 428 -28.11 -17.06 9.48
C THR A 428 -29.50 -17.21 8.86
N ALA A 429 -30.23 -18.27 9.19
CA ALA A 429 -31.59 -18.48 8.71
C ALA A 429 -32.57 -17.39 9.18
N ARG A 430 -32.36 -16.83 10.38
CA ARG A 430 -33.26 -15.82 10.98
C ARG A 430 -32.92 -14.39 10.60
N HIS A 431 -31.63 -14.05 10.53
CA HIS A 431 -31.13 -12.67 10.37
C HIS A 431 -30.39 -12.43 9.04
N GLY A 432 -30.17 -13.47 8.25
CA GLY A 432 -29.49 -13.42 6.94
C GLY A 432 -27.96 -13.49 7.00
N ASP A 433 -27.34 -13.77 5.83
CA ASP A 433 -25.89 -13.95 5.69
C ASP A 433 -25.08 -12.71 6.09
N GLY A 434 -25.62 -11.52 5.88
CA GLY A 434 -24.93 -10.25 6.25
C GLY A 434 -24.67 -10.15 7.75
N VAL A 435 -25.62 -10.59 8.60
CA VAL A 435 -25.46 -10.59 10.06
C VAL A 435 -24.45 -11.66 10.48
N ALA A 436 -24.49 -12.86 9.87
CA ALA A 436 -23.51 -13.92 10.13
C ALA A 436 -22.09 -13.48 9.78
N GLN A 437 -21.89 -12.77 8.67
CA GLN A 437 -20.59 -12.21 8.31
C GLN A 437 -20.10 -11.14 9.32
N GLN A 438 -20.98 -10.28 9.81
CA GLN A 438 -20.64 -9.31 10.83
C GLN A 438 -20.25 -9.97 12.17
N ILE A 439 -20.92 -11.05 12.57
CA ILE A 439 -20.54 -11.86 13.74
C ILE A 439 -19.11 -12.39 13.58
N LEU A 440 -18.78 -12.97 12.43
CA LEU A 440 -17.45 -13.50 12.14
C LEU A 440 -16.37 -12.43 12.17
N LEU A 441 -16.65 -11.24 11.65
CA LEU A 441 -15.72 -10.11 11.69
C LEU A 441 -15.44 -9.63 13.12
N VAL A 442 -16.51 -9.46 13.92
CA VAL A 442 -16.39 -9.06 15.33
C VAL A 442 -15.65 -10.13 16.13
N LEU A 443 -15.97 -11.41 15.93
CA LEU A 443 -15.29 -12.51 16.60
C LEU A 443 -13.81 -12.60 16.22
N ALA A 444 -13.47 -12.43 14.94
CA ALA A 444 -12.08 -12.41 14.49
C ALA A 444 -11.28 -11.27 15.14
N GLN A 445 -11.88 -10.12 15.35
CA GLN A 445 -11.25 -9.02 16.08
C GLN A 445 -11.07 -9.35 17.56
N MET A 446 -12.08 -9.89 18.23
CA MET A 446 -11.98 -10.33 19.64
C MET A 446 -10.90 -11.39 19.84
N LEU A 447 -10.77 -12.31 18.91
CA LEU A 447 -9.71 -13.32 18.93
C LEU A 447 -8.32 -12.68 18.89
N ARG A 448 -8.09 -11.72 17.97
CA ARG A 448 -6.81 -10.98 17.89
C ARG A 448 -6.50 -10.22 19.18
N ASP A 449 -7.51 -9.58 19.77
CA ASP A 449 -7.34 -8.78 20.99
C ASP A 449 -7.05 -9.64 22.23
N ASN A 450 -7.43 -10.93 22.21
CA ASN A 450 -7.24 -11.86 23.31
C ASN A 450 -6.05 -12.83 23.14
N THR A 451 -5.32 -12.75 22.02
CA THR A 451 -4.18 -13.61 21.69
C THR A 451 -2.90 -12.83 21.46
N ARG A 452 -1.77 -13.51 21.43
CA ARG A 452 -0.44 -12.92 21.22
C ARG A 452 -0.05 -13.02 19.75
N GLY A 453 0.94 -12.24 19.31
CA GLY A 453 1.48 -12.33 17.95
C GLY A 453 2.13 -13.69 17.59
N SER A 454 2.48 -14.49 18.62
CA SER A 454 2.97 -15.88 18.46
C SER A 454 1.88 -16.90 18.23
N ASP A 455 0.62 -16.56 18.55
CA ASP A 455 -0.51 -17.47 18.45
C ASP A 455 -1.03 -17.48 17.02
N LEU A 456 -1.45 -18.67 16.55
CA LEU A 456 -1.97 -18.82 15.21
C LEU A 456 -3.50 -18.95 15.26
N LEU A 457 -4.19 -18.07 14.55
CA LEU A 457 -5.65 -18.03 14.45
C LEU A 457 -6.07 -18.42 13.04
N LEU A 458 -6.93 -19.43 12.91
CA LEU A 458 -7.27 -20.07 11.65
C LEU A 458 -8.78 -20.27 11.54
N ARG A 459 -9.37 -19.87 10.43
CA ARG A 459 -10.75 -20.21 10.08
C ARG A 459 -10.76 -21.51 9.30
N LEU A 460 -11.37 -22.56 9.85
CA LEU A 460 -11.42 -23.86 9.22
C LEU A 460 -12.60 -24.03 8.26
N ASP A 461 -13.75 -23.44 8.62
CA ASP A 461 -14.99 -23.46 7.83
C ASP A 461 -15.90 -22.27 8.14
N ALA A 462 -17.22 -22.40 7.90
CA ALA A 462 -18.20 -21.33 8.08
C ALA A 462 -18.31 -20.87 9.54
N GLU A 463 -18.25 -21.77 10.51
CA GLU A 463 -18.54 -21.53 11.93
C GLU A 463 -17.37 -21.88 12.88
N GLN A 464 -16.30 -22.53 12.37
CA GLN A 464 -15.22 -23.04 13.19
C GLN A 464 -13.92 -22.26 13.02
N ILE A 465 -13.33 -21.90 14.15
CA ILE A 465 -12.03 -21.23 14.23
C ILE A 465 -11.11 -22.05 15.13
N LEU A 466 -9.88 -22.30 14.66
CA LEU A 466 -8.85 -22.97 15.44
C LEU A 466 -7.84 -21.93 15.94
N MET A 467 -7.54 -21.97 17.24
CA MET A 467 -6.45 -21.27 17.86
C MET A 467 -5.32 -22.24 18.18
N VAL A 468 -4.12 -21.98 17.72
CA VAL A 468 -2.90 -22.71 18.12
C VAL A 468 -2.12 -21.83 19.06
N LEU A 469 -1.90 -22.29 20.28
CA LEU A 469 -1.29 -21.55 21.38
C LEU A 469 0.07 -22.19 21.76
N PRO A 470 1.18 -21.79 21.13
CA PRO A 470 2.50 -22.29 21.47
C PRO A 470 2.90 -21.87 22.89
N ASP A 471 3.76 -22.65 23.53
CA ASP A 471 4.30 -22.40 24.88
C ASP A 471 3.20 -22.12 25.92
N THR A 472 2.00 -22.76 25.74
CA THR A 472 0.84 -22.51 26.60
C THR A 472 0.29 -23.86 27.13
N VAL A 473 0.28 -24.00 28.45
CA VAL A 473 -0.27 -25.17 29.17
C VAL A 473 -1.80 -25.12 29.20
N ALA A 474 -2.43 -26.28 29.41
CA ALA A 474 -3.89 -26.42 29.37
C ALA A 474 -4.65 -25.44 30.26
N ASP A 475 -4.21 -25.27 31.53
CA ASP A 475 -4.88 -24.37 32.47
C ASP A 475 -4.85 -22.92 31.99
N ARG A 476 -3.72 -22.47 31.45
CA ARG A 476 -3.59 -21.11 30.90
C ARG A 476 -4.41 -20.92 29.63
N ALA A 477 -4.45 -21.91 28.76
CA ALA A 477 -5.31 -21.90 27.58
C ALA A 477 -6.80 -21.87 27.96
N PHE A 478 -7.17 -22.60 29.02
CA PHE A 478 -8.54 -22.57 29.54
C PHE A 478 -8.94 -21.15 30.02
N GLU A 479 -8.08 -20.48 30.79
CA GLU A 479 -8.32 -19.09 31.22
C GLU A 479 -8.50 -18.13 30.03
N VAL A 480 -7.67 -18.26 28.99
CA VAL A 480 -7.76 -17.44 27.79
C VAL A 480 -9.07 -17.68 27.06
N CYS A 481 -9.44 -18.94 26.85
CA CYS A 481 -10.66 -19.32 26.17
C CYS A 481 -11.93 -18.97 26.96
N GLU A 482 -11.91 -19.12 28.29
CA GLU A 482 -13.05 -18.73 29.13
C GLU A 482 -13.26 -17.21 29.13
N ARG A 483 -12.19 -16.42 29.18
CA ARG A 483 -12.26 -14.96 29.02
C ARG A 483 -12.83 -14.58 27.65
N LEU A 484 -12.38 -15.23 26.57
CA LEU A 484 -12.92 -15.01 25.21
C LEU A 484 -14.41 -15.33 25.17
N ARG A 485 -14.81 -16.50 25.67
CA ARG A 485 -16.21 -16.93 25.74
C ARG A 485 -17.08 -15.90 26.44
N GLN A 486 -16.66 -15.41 27.63
CA GLN A 486 -17.35 -14.37 28.39
C GLN A 486 -17.41 -13.04 27.64
N THR A 487 -16.34 -12.63 26.98
CA THR A 487 -16.31 -11.41 26.16
C THR A 487 -17.33 -11.48 25.02
N VAL A 488 -17.46 -12.63 24.37
CA VAL A 488 -18.44 -12.85 23.30
C VAL A 488 -19.86 -12.87 23.85
N GLU A 489 -20.11 -13.59 24.95
CA GLU A 489 -21.42 -13.64 25.60
C GLU A 489 -21.93 -12.26 26.04
N GLN A 490 -21.03 -11.41 26.55
CA GLN A 490 -21.36 -10.07 27.07
C GLN A 490 -21.39 -8.98 25.98
N TYR A 491 -21.02 -9.31 24.75
CA TYR A 491 -21.00 -8.31 23.68
C TYR A 491 -22.42 -7.89 23.32
N PRO A 492 -22.67 -6.58 23.09
CA PRO A 492 -24.00 -6.07 22.80
C PRO A 492 -24.46 -6.42 21.37
N TRP A 493 -24.72 -7.70 21.10
CA TRP A 493 -25.12 -8.23 19.79
C TRP A 493 -26.39 -7.63 19.24
N ALA A 494 -27.29 -7.16 20.13
CA ALA A 494 -28.50 -6.45 19.73
C ALA A 494 -28.23 -5.19 18.88
N ARG A 495 -26.99 -4.67 18.86
CA ARG A 495 -26.58 -3.59 17.95
C ARG A 495 -26.47 -4.03 16.50
N LEU A 496 -26.27 -5.30 16.23
CA LEU A 496 -26.21 -5.86 14.88
C LEU A 496 -27.60 -6.30 14.39
N ALA A 497 -28.39 -6.93 15.26
CA ALA A 497 -29.77 -7.31 14.97
C ALA A 497 -30.57 -7.45 16.28
N GLU A 498 -31.84 -7.06 16.28
CA GLU A 498 -32.73 -7.15 17.43
C GLU A 498 -32.90 -8.62 17.85
N GLY A 499 -32.74 -8.90 19.15
CA GLY A 499 -32.84 -10.26 19.70
C GLY A 499 -31.72 -11.21 19.34
N LEU A 500 -30.57 -10.69 18.86
CA LEU A 500 -29.39 -11.48 18.56
C LEU A 500 -28.58 -11.71 19.82
N ASP A 501 -28.31 -12.99 20.13
CA ASP A 501 -27.38 -13.45 21.14
C ASP A 501 -26.40 -14.44 20.49
N VAL A 502 -25.10 -14.31 20.78
CA VAL A 502 -24.05 -15.18 20.24
C VAL A 502 -23.24 -15.73 21.40
N THR A 503 -23.04 -17.05 21.40
CA THR A 503 -22.18 -17.75 22.37
C THR A 503 -21.20 -18.66 21.66
N LEU A 504 -20.20 -19.17 22.38
CA LEU A 504 -19.17 -20.04 21.86
C LEU A 504 -19.09 -21.35 22.62
N SER A 505 -18.93 -22.46 21.89
CA SER A 505 -18.48 -23.75 22.44
C SER A 505 -17.02 -23.98 22.07
N ILE A 506 -16.16 -24.22 23.05
CA ILE A 506 -14.71 -24.31 22.83
C ILE A 506 -14.18 -25.65 23.37
N GLY A 507 -13.44 -26.39 22.53
CA GLY A 507 -12.76 -27.63 22.91
C GLY A 507 -11.24 -27.43 22.93
N LEU A 508 -10.59 -27.81 24.03
CA LEU A 508 -9.15 -27.72 24.23
C LEU A 508 -8.47 -29.06 24.22
N ALA A 509 -7.33 -29.17 23.54
CA ALA A 509 -6.42 -30.29 23.64
C ALA A 509 -4.97 -29.82 23.71
N ASN A 510 -4.16 -30.43 24.57
CA ASN A 510 -2.77 -30.02 24.76
C ASN A 510 -1.77 -31.14 24.48
N ALA A 511 -0.61 -30.79 23.99
CA ALA A 511 0.57 -31.63 23.85
C ALA A 511 1.40 -31.61 25.14
N PRO A 512 2.11 -32.70 25.48
CA PRO A 512 2.21 -33.96 24.75
C PRO A 512 0.93 -34.84 24.77
N PRO A 513 0.73 -35.79 23.82
CA PRO A 513 1.64 -36.15 22.73
C PRO A 513 1.59 -35.19 21.55
N TYR A 514 2.73 -35.03 20.86
CA TYR A 514 2.88 -34.10 19.72
C TYR A 514 2.48 -34.75 18.39
N ALA A 515 1.24 -35.26 18.35
CA ALA A 515 0.65 -35.84 17.15
C ALA A 515 -0.50 -34.96 16.66
N THR A 516 -0.34 -34.35 15.50
CA THR A 516 -1.27 -33.33 14.94
C THR A 516 -2.70 -33.88 14.86
N ASP A 517 -2.89 -35.03 14.22
CA ASP A 517 -4.23 -35.62 14.03
C ASP A 517 -4.90 -35.99 15.36
N LEU A 518 -4.11 -36.52 16.31
CA LEU A 518 -4.62 -36.86 17.62
C LEU A 518 -5.04 -35.63 18.43
N LEU A 519 -4.25 -34.55 18.37
CA LEU A 519 -4.59 -33.29 19.07
C LEU A 519 -5.83 -32.62 18.48
N LEU A 520 -5.95 -32.59 17.16
CA LEU A 520 -7.15 -32.07 16.50
C LEU A 520 -8.38 -32.89 16.87
N SER A 521 -8.32 -34.21 16.76
CA SER A 521 -9.43 -35.11 17.14
C SER A 521 -9.84 -34.98 18.61
N ARG A 522 -8.87 -34.74 19.51
CA ARG A 522 -9.16 -34.52 20.94
C ARG A 522 -9.83 -33.17 21.16
N ALA A 523 -9.38 -32.09 20.47
CA ALA A 523 -10.01 -30.77 20.54
C ALA A 523 -11.45 -30.83 20.00
N GLU A 524 -11.68 -31.52 18.87
CA GLU A 524 -13.03 -31.75 18.31
C GLU A 524 -13.94 -32.49 19.28
N SER A 525 -13.45 -33.58 19.89
CA SER A 525 -14.19 -34.35 20.90
C SER A 525 -14.55 -33.51 22.12
N ALA A 526 -13.64 -32.64 22.57
CA ALA A 526 -13.90 -31.71 23.67
C ALA A 526 -14.94 -30.64 23.29
N MET A 527 -14.83 -30.05 22.10
CA MET A 527 -15.82 -29.10 21.58
C MET A 527 -17.21 -29.74 21.45
N TYR A 528 -17.27 -30.96 20.94
CA TYR A 528 -18.53 -31.70 20.84
C TYR A 528 -19.15 -31.91 22.23
N ARG A 529 -18.34 -32.26 23.26
CA ARG A 529 -18.83 -32.33 24.65
C ARG A 529 -19.36 -30.99 25.15
N ALA A 530 -18.67 -29.87 24.84
CA ALA A 530 -19.13 -28.53 25.18
C ALA A 530 -20.53 -28.24 24.60
N LYS A 531 -20.73 -28.56 23.32
CA LYS A 531 -22.04 -28.44 22.65
C LYS A 531 -23.14 -29.31 23.30
N HIS A 532 -22.83 -30.56 23.65
CA HIS A 532 -23.82 -31.50 24.27
C HIS A 532 -24.13 -31.17 25.71
N LEU A 533 -23.20 -30.63 26.48
CA LEU A 533 -23.42 -30.26 27.88
C LEU A 533 -24.17 -28.91 28.04
N GLY A 534 -24.67 -28.32 26.94
CA GLY A 534 -25.54 -27.13 27.00
C GLY A 534 -24.95 -25.90 26.33
N ARG A 535 -23.88 -26.08 25.53
CA ARG A 535 -23.21 -24.99 24.80
C ARG A 535 -22.59 -23.91 25.72
N ASN A 536 -22.14 -22.79 25.14
CA ASN A 536 -21.62 -21.62 25.86
C ASN A 536 -20.62 -22.00 26.97
N ARG A 537 -19.62 -22.81 26.64
CA ARG A 537 -18.59 -23.31 27.59
C ARG A 537 -17.30 -23.74 26.93
N VAL A 538 -16.29 -23.84 27.77
CA VAL A 538 -14.99 -24.44 27.45
C VAL A 538 -14.94 -25.85 28.01
N ALA A 539 -14.46 -26.83 27.24
CA ALA A 539 -14.22 -28.20 27.67
C ALA A 539 -12.78 -28.64 27.37
N LEU A 540 -12.14 -29.34 28.30
CA LEU A 540 -10.80 -29.92 28.13
C LEU A 540 -10.92 -31.33 27.55
N ALA A 541 -9.94 -31.76 26.71
CA ALA A 541 -9.89 -33.10 26.13
C ALA A 541 -9.65 -34.20 27.17
#